data_babc5f875d6e5c771c4169752bab90cd
#
_entry.id   babc5f875d6e5c771c4169752bab90cd
#
_cell.length_a   1.000
_cell.length_b   1.000
_cell.length_c   1.000
_cell.angle_alpha   90.00
_cell.angle_beta   90.00
_cell.angle_gamma   90.00
#
_symmetry.space_group_name_H-M   'P 1'
#
loop_
_entity.id
_entity.type
_entity.pdbx_description
1 polymer ?
#
loop_
_entity_poly.entity_id
_entity_poly.type
_entity_poly.pdbx_seq_one_letter_code
_entity_poly.pdbx_strand_id
1 'polypeptide(L)'
;MKKIRVLIAKPGLDGHDRGALVIAQALRDYGMEVIYTGLRQTPQQIVTAAIQEDVDAIGLSCLSGAHNELFPEIVSLLEKRDAGDIIVVGGGVIPWEDIPFLESKGIQKVFTPGTPTKDTAVFIEKAVYERDGIDQSIKEPPKKIDHIGIAVSSLEEALPFYVNQLHLKLEAIEEVVSEGVKVAFMRIGESRIELLE
;
A
#
# COMPACT_ATOMS: atom_id res chain seq x y z
N MET A 1 9.61 -0.69 4.14
CA MET A 1 8.45 -0.50 3.24
C MET A 1 8.86 0.46 2.14
N LYS A 2 8.46 0.20 0.88
CA LYS A 2 8.61 1.15 -0.23
C LYS A 2 7.81 2.41 0.09
N LYS A 3 8.41 3.58 -0.05
CA LYS A 3 7.71 4.84 0.15
C LYS A 3 6.89 5.14 -1.11
N ILE A 4 5.58 5.29 -0.97
CA ILE A 4 4.68 5.59 -2.10
C ILE A 4 5.00 6.99 -2.62
N ARG A 5 5.22 7.09 -3.93
CA ARG A 5 5.53 8.33 -4.62
C ARG A 5 4.34 8.82 -5.44
N VAL A 6 3.90 10.05 -5.21
CA VAL A 6 2.70 10.61 -5.84
C VAL A 6 3.01 11.91 -6.56
N LEU A 7 2.61 12.01 -7.81
CA LEU A 7 2.66 13.24 -8.59
C LEU A 7 1.32 13.98 -8.47
N ILE A 8 1.32 15.21 -7.98
CA ILE A 8 0.14 16.10 -8.01
C ILE A 8 0.29 17.07 -9.15
N ALA A 9 -0.67 17.06 -10.07
CA ALA A 9 -0.62 17.83 -11.29
C ALA A 9 -1.90 18.62 -11.57
N LYS A 10 -1.74 19.76 -12.27
CA LYS A 10 -2.83 20.61 -12.74
C LYS A 10 -2.79 20.69 -14.26
N PRO A 11 -3.58 19.83 -14.95
CA PRO A 11 -3.63 19.85 -16.40
C PRO A 11 -4.39 21.07 -16.93
N GLY A 12 -3.97 21.53 -18.11
CA GLY A 12 -4.59 22.63 -18.83
C GLY A 12 -4.25 24.00 -18.25
N LEU A 13 -5.14 24.98 -18.45
CA LEU A 13 -4.90 26.38 -18.12
C LEU A 13 -5.42 26.79 -16.74
N ASP A 14 -5.86 25.84 -15.91
CA ASP A 14 -6.40 26.12 -14.57
C ASP A 14 -5.33 26.72 -13.65
N GLY A 15 -5.62 27.91 -13.11
CA GLY A 15 -4.74 28.65 -12.19
C GLY A 15 -5.05 28.47 -10.69
N HIS A 16 -6.04 27.65 -10.33
CA HIS A 16 -6.47 27.45 -8.93
C HIS A 16 -5.65 26.33 -8.27
N ASP A 17 -4.55 26.65 -7.62
CA ASP A 17 -3.62 25.68 -7.04
C ASP A 17 -3.86 25.31 -5.57
N ARG A 18 -4.61 26.13 -4.82
CA ARG A 18 -4.79 25.93 -3.39
C ARG A 18 -5.25 24.52 -3.00
N GLY A 19 -6.23 23.96 -3.72
CA GLY A 19 -6.72 22.62 -3.48
C GLY A 19 -5.64 21.56 -3.72
N ALA A 20 -4.88 21.68 -4.82
CA ALA A 20 -3.78 20.78 -5.14
C ALA A 20 -2.67 20.81 -4.10
N LEU A 21 -2.31 22.00 -3.61
CA LEU A 21 -1.29 22.17 -2.56
C LEU A 21 -1.73 21.59 -1.21
N VAL A 22 -3.02 21.75 -0.83
CA VAL A 22 -3.58 21.15 0.39
C VAL A 22 -3.51 19.63 0.33
N ILE A 23 -3.88 19.01 -0.80
CA ILE A 23 -3.78 17.58 -0.99
C ILE A 23 -2.31 17.13 -0.98
N ALA A 24 -1.43 17.85 -1.68
CA ALA A 24 0.00 17.53 -1.69
C ALA A 24 0.60 17.54 -0.28
N GLN A 25 0.22 18.52 0.55
CA GLN A 25 0.66 18.57 1.94
C GLN A 25 0.09 17.42 2.77
N ALA A 26 -1.20 17.14 2.65
CA ALA A 26 -1.84 16.04 3.38
C ALA A 26 -1.24 14.67 3.05
N LEU A 27 -0.89 14.42 1.79
CA LEU A 27 -0.22 13.19 1.39
C LEU A 27 1.20 13.09 1.97
N ARG A 28 1.93 14.20 2.05
CA ARG A 28 3.25 14.25 2.73
C ARG A 28 3.12 13.96 4.22
N ASP A 29 2.13 14.56 4.88
CA ASP A 29 1.86 14.36 6.31
C ASP A 29 1.45 12.91 6.60
N TYR A 30 0.83 12.23 5.62
CA TYR A 30 0.51 10.79 5.68
C TYR A 30 1.75 9.88 5.48
N GLY A 31 2.88 10.43 5.03
CA GLY A 31 4.15 9.73 4.86
C GLY A 31 4.53 9.41 3.42
N MET A 32 3.79 9.89 2.43
CA MET A 32 4.10 9.72 1.01
C MET A 32 5.15 10.72 0.52
N GLU A 33 5.88 10.36 -0.52
CA GLU A 33 6.73 11.28 -1.27
C GLU A 33 5.88 11.98 -2.33
N VAL A 34 5.83 13.32 -2.31
CA VAL A 34 4.92 14.07 -3.19
C VAL A 34 5.68 15.06 -4.05
N ILE A 35 5.50 14.92 -5.35
CA ILE A 35 6.00 15.82 -6.37
C ILE A 35 4.84 16.68 -6.86
N TYR A 36 5.02 18.00 -6.86
CA TYR A 36 4.04 18.93 -7.41
C TYR A 36 4.59 19.55 -8.69
N THR A 37 3.92 19.35 -9.82
CA THR A 37 4.38 19.81 -11.13
C THR A 37 4.17 21.31 -11.38
N GLY A 38 3.42 21.98 -10.51
CA GLY A 38 3.01 23.37 -10.74
C GLY A 38 1.74 23.47 -11.58
N LEU A 39 1.46 24.70 -11.98
CA LEU A 39 0.28 25.08 -12.77
C LEU A 39 0.48 24.85 -14.27
N ARG A 40 -0.64 24.74 -14.99
CA ARG A 40 -0.70 24.84 -16.47
C ARG A 40 0.15 23.80 -17.19
N GLN A 41 0.07 22.55 -16.73
CA GLN A 41 0.80 21.46 -17.35
C GLN A 41 0.01 20.86 -18.51
N THR A 42 0.71 20.54 -19.60
CA THR A 42 0.09 19.71 -20.65
C THR A 42 -0.01 18.26 -20.23
N PRO A 43 -0.95 17.46 -20.76
CA PRO A 43 -1.01 16.03 -20.54
C PRO A 43 0.34 15.31 -20.76
N GLN A 44 1.05 15.70 -21.84
CA GLN A 44 2.36 15.14 -22.20
C GLN A 44 3.44 15.44 -21.14
N GLN A 45 3.45 16.67 -20.59
CA GLN A 45 4.38 17.05 -19.52
C GLN A 45 4.11 16.26 -18.24
N ILE A 46 2.84 16.09 -17.87
CA ILE A 46 2.43 15.33 -16.68
C ILE A 46 2.88 13.87 -16.80
N VAL A 47 2.59 13.23 -17.93
CA VAL A 47 2.98 11.84 -18.16
C VAL A 47 4.49 11.67 -18.21
N THR A 48 5.21 12.60 -18.84
CA THR A 48 6.66 12.56 -18.89
C THR A 48 7.27 12.69 -17.49
N ALA A 49 6.77 13.63 -16.67
CA ALA A 49 7.21 13.80 -15.28
C ALA A 49 6.89 12.56 -14.44
N ALA A 50 5.70 11.98 -14.59
CA ALA A 50 5.29 10.80 -13.85
C ALA A 50 6.21 9.60 -14.09
N ILE A 51 6.57 9.37 -15.37
CA ILE A 51 7.48 8.28 -15.75
C ILE A 51 8.92 8.56 -15.29
N GLN A 52 9.42 9.79 -15.46
CA GLN A 52 10.78 10.16 -15.05
C GLN A 52 10.98 10.08 -13.54
N GLU A 53 9.95 10.43 -12.77
CA GLU A 53 9.99 10.41 -11.32
C GLU A 53 9.60 9.03 -10.74
N ASP A 54 9.30 8.04 -11.60
CA ASP A 54 8.92 6.68 -11.20
C ASP A 54 7.82 6.70 -10.12
N VAL A 55 6.71 7.40 -10.40
CA VAL A 55 5.64 7.57 -9.43
C VAL A 55 4.67 6.38 -9.40
N ASP A 56 4.15 6.09 -8.23
CA ASP A 56 3.13 5.05 -8.04
C ASP A 56 1.73 5.56 -8.40
N ALA A 57 1.49 6.87 -8.23
CA ALA A 57 0.19 7.47 -8.49
C ALA A 57 0.27 8.91 -9.00
N ILE A 58 -0.76 9.33 -9.73
CA ILE A 58 -0.98 10.71 -10.19
C ILE A 58 -2.30 11.22 -9.62
N GLY A 59 -2.27 12.36 -8.93
CA GLY A 59 -3.45 13.11 -8.53
C GLY A 59 -3.66 14.32 -9.46
N LEU A 60 -4.74 14.29 -10.22
CA LEU A 60 -5.11 15.35 -11.16
C LEU A 60 -6.09 16.32 -10.52
N SER A 61 -5.79 17.63 -10.52
CA SER A 61 -6.67 18.65 -9.97
C SER A 61 -7.18 19.58 -11.07
N CYS A 62 -8.50 19.65 -11.25
CA CYS A 62 -9.14 20.49 -12.26
C CYS A 62 -10.36 21.23 -11.70
N LEU A 63 -10.39 22.57 -11.86
CA LEU A 63 -11.50 23.45 -11.51
C LEU A 63 -12.06 24.19 -12.73
N SER A 64 -11.46 24.02 -13.92
CA SER A 64 -11.82 24.75 -15.14
C SER A 64 -12.87 24.08 -16.00
N GLY A 65 -13.39 22.91 -15.60
CA GLY A 65 -14.37 22.13 -16.37
C GLY A 65 -13.76 21.27 -17.50
N ALA A 66 -12.44 21.32 -17.72
CA ALA A 66 -11.78 20.55 -18.80
C ALA A 66 -11.39 19.11 -18.39
N HIS A 67 -11.93 18.61 -17.26
CA HIS A 67 -11.59 17.29 -16.73
C HIS A 67 -12.00 16.14 -17.68
N ASN A 68 -13.16 16.25 -18.35
CA ASN A 68 -13.66 15.22 -19.27
C ASN A 68 -12.79 15.03 -20.53
N GLU A 69 -11.95 16.02 -20.87
CA GLU A 69 -11.02 15.94 -21.98
C GLU A 69 -9.62 15.56 -21.50
N LEU A 70 -9.10 16.29 -20.49
CA LEU A 70 -7.71 16.21 -20.08
C LEU A 70 -7.38 14.94 -19.27
N PHE A 71 -8.29 14.46 -18.42
CA PHE A 71 -8.01 13.29 -17.60
C PHE A 71 -7.94 12.00 -18.42
N PRO A 72 -8.89 11.72 -19.34
CA PRO A 72 -8.79 10.57 -20.24
C PRO A 72 -7.57 10.64 -21.18
N GLU A 73 -7.18 11.83 -21.63
CA GLU A 73 -5.98 12.01 -22.44
C GLU A 73 -4.72 11.57 -21.68
N ILE A 74 -4.60 11.93 -20.38
CA ILE A 74 -3.46 11.53 -19.55
C ILE A 74 -3.42 10.01 -19.39
N VAL A 75 -4.55 9.35 -19.11
CA VAL A 75 -4.63 7.89 -19.00
C VAL A 75 -4.21 7.24 -20.32
N SER A 76 -4.75 7.69 -21.45
CA SER A 76 -4.37 7.16 -22.77
C SER A 76 -2.90 7.35 -23.11
N LEU A 77 -2.28 8.43 -22.65
CA LEU A 77 -0.84 8.68 -22.85
C LEU A 77 0.02 7.78 -21.97
N LEU A 78 -0.41 7.46 -20.73
CA LEU A 78 0.26 6.50 -19.87
C LEU A 78 0.23 5.10 -20.51
N GLU A 79 -0.93 4.65 -20.98
CA GLU A 79 -1.07 3.36 -21.68
C GLU A 79 -0.16 3.24 -22.90
N LYS A 80 -0.08 4.31 -23.74
CA LYS A 80 0.78 4.35 -24.93
C LYS A 80 2.27 4.32 -24.61
N ARG A 81 2.66 4.59 -23.36
CA ARG A 81 4.05 4.61 -22.92
C ARG A 81 4.39 3.46 -21.96
N ASP A 82 3.57 2.40 -21.96
CA ASP A 82 3.72 1.22 -21.10
C ASP A 82 3.78 1.56 -19.59
N ALA A 83 3.08 2.62 -19.18
CA ALA A 83 2.97 3.12 -17.80
C ALA A 83 1.53 3.10 -17.29
N GLY A 84 0.69 2.23 -17.83
CA GLY A 84 -0.73 2.11 -17.47
C GLY A 84 -0.98 1.51 -16.09
N ASP A 85 0.05 1.04 -15.41
CA ASP A 85 0.03 0.58 -14.02
C ASP A 85 0.03 1.73 -12.99
N ILE A 86 0.37 2.96 -13.42
CA ILE A 86 0.32 4.13 -12.55
C ILE A 86 -1.14 4.45 -12.19
N ILE A 87 -1.41 4.52 -10.90
CA ILE A 87 -2.73 4.84 -10.36
C ILE A 87 -3.11 6.29 -10.69
N VAL A 88 -4.25 6.53 -11.35
CA VAL A 88 -4.69 7.89 -11.65
C VAL A 88 -5.97 8.22 -10.86
N VAL A 89 -5.91 9.28 -10.06
CA VAL A 89 -7.05 9.81 -9.32
C VAL A 89 -7.33 11.24 -9.73
N GLY A 90 -8.60 11.62 -9.72
CA GLY A 90 -9.08 12.96 -10.03
C GLY A 90 -9.57 13.72 -8.82
N GLY A 91 -9.49 15.04 -8.87
CA GLY A 91 -10.08 15.92 -7.85
C GLY A 91 -10.34 17.32 -8.38
N GLY A 92 -11.12 18.08 -7.64
CA GLY A 92 -11.53 19.43 -8.00
C GLY A 92 -13.04 19.62 -7.99
N VAL A 93 -13.51 20.68 -8.62
CA VAL A 93 -14.96 20.92 -8.78
C VAL A 93 -15.46 20.14 -10.00
N ILE A 94 -15.74 18.86 -9.78
CA ILE A 94 -16.21 17.92 -10.83
C ILE A 94 -17.68 17.61 -10.57
N PRO A 95 -18.58 17.83 -11.54
CA PRO A 95 -19.98 17.44 -11.43
C PRO A 95 -20.10 15.93 -11.18
N TRP A 96 -21.06 15.54 -10.36
CA TRP A 96 -21.26 14.14 -10.01
C TRP A 96 -21.66 13.29 -11.23
N GLU A 97 -22.33 13.89 -12.22
CA GLU A 97 -22.72 13.27 -13.47
C GLU A 97 -21.51 12.85 -14.33
N ASP A 98 -20.38 13.55 -14.19
CA ASP A 98 -19.17 13.28 -14.97
C ASP A 98 -18.31 12.16 -14.36
N ILE A 99 -18.51 11.83 -13.09
CA ILE A 99 -17.69 10.85 -12.38
C ILE A 99 -17.73 9.46 -13.05
N PRO A 100 -18.93 8.89 -13.39
CA PRO A 100 -18.97 7.59 -14.04
C PRO A 100 -18.25 7.56 -15.40
N PHE A 101 -18.28 8.68 -16.13
CA PHE A 101 -17.54 8.80 -17.38
C PHE A 101 -16.03 8.76 -17.14
N LEU A 102 -15.53 9.52 -16.19
CA LEU A 102 -14.11 9.54 -15.84
C LEU A 102 -13.61 8.18 -15.35
N GLU A 103 -14.38 7.52 -14.49
CA GLU A 103 -14.06 6.19 -14.00
C GLU A 103 -14.03 5.16 -15.15
N SER A 104 -14.95 5.25 -16.11
CA SER A 104 -14.93 4.41 -17.32
C SER A 104 -13.71 4.64 -18.22
N LYS A 105 -13.02 5.77 -18.05
CA LYS A 105 -11.80 6.14 -18.78
C LYS A 105 -10.51 5.86 -18.01
N GLY A 106 -10.57 5.11 -16.90
CA GLY A 106 -9.40 4.69 -16.16
C GLY A 106 -9.01 5.62 -14.99
N ILE A 107 -9.83 6.63 -14.67
CA ILE A 107 -9.66 7.38 -13.42
C ILE A 107 -10.20 6.51 -12.28
N GLN A 108 -9.34 6.04 -11.41
CA GLN A 108 -9.72 5.04 -10.41
C GLN A 108 -10.63 5.60 -9.32
N LYS A 109 -10.52 6.90 -9.03
CA LYS A 109 -11.38 7.58 -8.06
C LYS A 109 -11.40 9.09 -8.31
N VAL A 110 -12.56 9.71 -8.09
CA VAL A 110 -12.70 11.17 -8.11
C VAL A 110 -13.05 11.66 -6.70
N PHE A 111 -12.28 12.63 -6.20
CA PHE A 111 -12.46 13.27 -4.89
C PHE A 111 -13.04 14.67 -5.08
N THR A 112 -14.27 14.86 -4.64
CA THR A 112 -14.98 16.14 -4.72
C THR A 112 -14.73 17.01 -3.50
N PRO A 113 -15.02 18.32 -3.56
CA PRO A 113 -14.91 19.20 -2.40
C PRO A 113 -15.71 18.68 -1.20
N GLY A 114 -15.09 18.72 -0.02
CA GLY A 114 -15.64 18.16 1.22
C GLY A 114 -15.17 16.76 1.56
N THR A 115 -14.53 16.04 0.64
CA THR A 115 -13.88 14.76 0.96
C THR A 115 -12.70 15.03 1.92
N PRO A 116 -12.61 14.30 3.05
CA PRO A 116 -11.45 14.40 3.93
C PRO A 116 -10.16 14.04 3.18
N THR A 117 -9.12 14.83 3.35
CA THR A 117 -7.84 14.60 2.64
C THR A 117 -7.19 13.26 3.00
N LYS A 118 -7.46 12.75 4.21
CA LYS A 118 -7.04 11.43 4.66
C LYS A 118 -7.61 10.31 3.78
N ASP A 119 -8.86 10.46 3.31
CA ASP A 119 -9.51 9.43 2.49
C ASP A 119 -8.81 9.29 1.13
N THR A 120 -8.29 10.40 0.58
CA THR A 120 -7.45 10.38 -0.62
C THR A 120 -6.16 9.60 -0.38
N ALA A 121 -5.48 9.84 0.74
CA ALA A 121 -4.25 9.14 1.09
C ALA A 121 -4.48 7.64 1.29
N VAL A 122 -5.50 7.26 2.05
CA VAL A 122 -5.87 5.86 2.31
C VAL A 122 -6.23 5.14 1.01
N PHE A 123 -6.96 5.81 0.10
CA PHE A 123 -7.31 5.21 -1.18
C PHE A 123 -6.08 4.94 -2.04
N ILE A 124 -5.19 5.94 -2.19
CA ILE A 124 -3.96 5.79 -2.98
C ILE A 124 -3.09 4.67 -2.40
N GLU A 125 -2.90 4.64 -1.08
CA GLU A 125 -2.11 3.60 -0.41
C GLU A 125 -2.68 2.21 -0.72
N LYS A 126 -4.00 2.04 -0.55
CA LYS A 126 -4.68 0.78 -0.82
C LYS A 126 -4.53 0.35 -2.28
N ALA A 127 -4.78 1.25 -3.23
CA ALA A 127 -4.69 0.96 -4.65
C ALA A 127 -3.28 0.56 -5.09
N VAL A 128 -2.24 1.24 -4.57
CA VAL A 128 -0.83 0.89 -4.82
C VAL A 128 -0.50 -0.49 -4.25
N TYR A 129 -0.91 -0.79 -3.03
CA TYR A 129 -0.64 -2.09 -2.41
C TYR A 129 -1.38 -3.23 -3.12
N GLU A 130 -2.62 -3.02 -3.56
CA GLU A 130 -3.38 -3.99 -4.35
C GLU A 130 -2.69 -4.27 -5.70
N ARG A 131 -2.23 -3.22 -6.40
CA ARG A 131 -1.43 -3.33 -7.63
C ARG A 131 -0.16 -4.15 -7.42
N ASP A 132 0.58 -3.85 -6.35
CA ASP A 132 1.88 -4.47 -6.03
C ASP A 132 1.73 -5.85 -5.37
N GLY A 133 0.50 -6.34 -5.12
CA GLY A 133 0.23 -7.61 -4.46
C GLY A 133 0.65 -7.64 -2.99
N ILE A 134 0.74 -6.48 -2.34
CA ILE A 134 1.13 -6.35 -0.94
C ILE A 134 -0.08 -6.61 -0.04
N ASP A 135 0.01 -7.68 0.75
CA ASP A 135 -1.03 -8.00 1.72
C ASP A 135 -1.06 -6.97 2.86
N GLN A 136 -2.16 -6.21 2.95
CA GLN A 136 -2.40 -5.22 4.00
C GLN A 136 -2.93 -5.83 5.31
N SER A 137 -3.18 -7.14 5.36
CA SER A 137 -3.68 -7.79 6.58
C SER A 137 -2.66 -7.71 7.73
N ILE A 138 -1.37 -7.51 7.39
CA ILE A 138 -0.29 -7.30 8.36
C ILE A 138 -0.14 -5.78 8.65
N LYS A 139 -1.15 -5.18 9.26
CA LYS A 139 -1.10 -3.74 9.65
C LYS A 139 -0.25 -3.45 10.88
N GLU A 140 0.09 -4.46 11.65
CA GLU A 140 0.95 -4.32 12.83
C GLU A 140 2.16 -5.26 12.70
N PRO A 141 3.36 -4.78 13.04
CA PRO A 141 4.50 -5.69 13.14
C PRO A 141 4.21 -6.78 14.17
N PRO A 142 4.77 -7.99 14.00
CA PRO A 142 4.64 -9.04 15.00
C PRO A 142 5.00 -8.48 16.38
N LYS A 143 4.11 -8.63 17.37
CA LYS A 143 4.32 -8.11 18.72
C LYS A 143 5.09 -9.06 19.60
N LYS A 144 5.06 -10.36 19.26
CA LYS A 144 5.74 -11.42 19.99
C LYS A 144 6.05 -12.60 19.08
N ILE A 145 6.99 -13.41 19.48
CA ILE A 145 7.20 -14.75 18.94
C ILE A 145 6.22 -15.65 19.68
N ASP A 146 5.33 -16.33 18.95
CA ASP A 146 4.39 -17.27 19.55
C ASP A 146 5.11 -18.57 19.98
N HIS A 147 5.83 -19.16 19.04
CA HIS A 147 6.65 -20.34 19.29
C HIS A 147 7.90 -20.38 18.43
N ILE A 148 8.86 -21.22 18.84
CA ILE A 148 10.08 -21.54 18.07
C ILE A 148 10.12 -23.07 17.94
N GLY A 149 10.03 -23.56 16.70
CA GLY A 149 10.22 -24.96 16.36
C GLY A 149 11.71 -25.29 16.22
N ILE A 150 12.17 -26.35 16.88
CA ILE A 150 13.54 -26.84 16.85
C ILE A 150 13.51 -28.32 16.47
N ALA A 151 14.05 -28.66 15.30
CA ALA A 151 14.21 -30.06 14.92
C ALA A 151 15.31 -30.73 15.74
N VAL A 152 15.00 -31.91 16.25
CA VAL A 152 15.93 -32.73 17.04
C VAL A 152 15.96 -34.17 16.50
N SER A 153 17.08 -34.85 16.69
CA SER A 153 17.23 -36.26 16.26
C SER A 153 16.46 -37.23 17.19
N SER A 154 16.27 -36.83 18.46
CA SER A 154 15.55 -37.62 19.46
C SER A 154 15.04 -36.71 20.55
N LEU A 155 13.74 -36.79 20.87
CA LEU A 155 13.15 -36.10 22.01
C LEU A 155 13.69 -36.61 23.34
N GLU A 156 13.98 -37.93 23.43
CA GLU A 156 14.52 -38.54 24.66
C GLU A 156 15.91 -37.97 25.02
N GLU A 157 16.75 -37.72 24.02
CA GLU A 157 18.09 -37.15 24.22
C GLU A 157 18.04 -35.63 24.43
N ALA A 158 17.14 -34.92 23.75
CA ALA A 158 17.08 -33.45 23.79
C ALA A 158 16.37 -32.93 25.04
N LEU A 159 15.25 -33.54 25.46
CA LEU A 159 14.42 -33.07 26.59
C LEU A 159 15.20 -32.82 27.89
N PRO A 160 16.17 -33.67 28.32
CA PRO A 160 16.94 -33.40 29.54
C PRO A 160 17.66 -32.06 29.54
N PHE A 161 18.14 -31.60 28.41
CA PHE A 161 18.78 -30.27 28.32
C PHE A 161 17.77 -29.14 28.62
N TYR A 162 16.61 -29.17 27.97
CA TYR A 162 15.60 -28.13 28.12
C TYR A 162 14.92 -28.16 29.49
N VAL A 163 14.61 -29.34 30.03
CA VAL A 163 13.92 -29.48 31.28
C VAL A 163 14.86 -29.35 32.48
N ASN A 164 16.03 -30.01 32.46
CA ASN A 164 16.90 -30.07 33.64
C ASN A 164 17.93 -28.96 33.66
N GLN A 165 18.45 -28.53 32.49
CA GLN A 165 19.47 -27.48 32.41
C GLN A 165 18.83 -26.08 32.28
N LEU A 166 17.83 -25.91 31.41
CA LEU A 166 17.15 -24.65 31.20
C LEU A 166 15.93 -24.46 32.11
N HIS A 167 15.55 -25.48 32.90
CA HIS A 167 14.42 -25.49 33.81
C HIS A 167 13.09 -25.12 33.16
N LEU A 168 12.92 -25.45 31.86
CA LEU A 168 11.65 -25.24 31.18
C LEU A 168 10.65 -26.30 31.55
N LYS A 169 9.39 -25.87 31.66
CA LYS A 169 8.29 -26.80 31.99
C LYS A 169 7.79 -27.49 30.72
N LEU A 170 7.93 -28.80 30.67
CA LEU A 170 7.27 -29.65 29.64
C LEU A 170 5.76 -29.61 29.86
N GLU A 171 5.01 -29.17 28.85
CA GLU A 171 3.53 -29.10 28.93
C GLU A 171 2.88 -30.35 28.33
N ALA A 172 3.33 -30.81 27.19
CA ALA A 172 2.80 -31.98 26.51
C ALA A 172 3.84 -32.59 25.53
N ILE A 173 3.61 -33.84 25.16
CA ILE A 173 4.23 -34.49 23.99
C ILE A 173 3.07 -35.04 23.14
N GLU A 174 3.03 -34.65 21.88
CA GLU A 174 1.99 -35.03 20.94
C GLU A 174 2.61 -35.67 19.69
N GLU A 175 1.89 -36.63 19.09
CA GLU A 175 2.27 -37.23 17.83
C GLU A 175 1.35 -36.70 16.71
N VAL A 176 1.92 -36.00 15.73
CA VAL A 176 1.20 -35.52 14.56
C VAL A 176 1.29 -36.59 13.46
N VAL A 177 0.36 -37.53 13.50
CA VAL A 177 0.34 -38.72 12.64
C VAL A 177 0.34 -38.37 11.14
N SER A 178 -0.33 -37.26 10.77
CA SER A 178 -0.39 -36.79 9.38
C SER A 178 0.98 -36.40 8.81
N GLU A 179 1.91 -36.00 9.67
CA GLU A 179 3.23 -35.49 9.29
C GLU A 179 4.38 -36.39 9.73
N GLY A 180 4.04 -37.43 10.55
CA GLY A 180 5.01 -38.40 11.02
C GLY A 180 6.02 -37.82 12.00
N VAL A 181 5.64 -36.78 12.74
CA VAL A 181 6.53 -36.12 13.71
C VAL A 181 5.96 -36.20 15.13
N LYS A 182 6.85 -36.32 16.11
CA LYS A 182 6.53 -36.11 17.54
C LYS A 182 6.97 -34.73 17.97
N VAL A 183 6.13 -34.04 18.72
CA VAL A 183 6.37 -32.68 19.17
C VAL A 183 6.28 -32.60 20.68
N ALA A 184 7.34 -32.08 21.30
CA ALA A 184 7.33 -31.77 22.74
C ALA A 184 7.18 -30.27 22.94
N PHE A 185 6.17 -29.84 23.67
CA PHE A 185 5.82 -28.44 23.94
C PHE A 185 6.36 -28.01 25.30
N MET A 186 7.14 -26.92 25.31
CA MET A 186 7.68 -26.34 26.55
C MET A 186 7.36 -24.86 26.59
N ARG A 187 6.98 -24.34 27.74
CA ARG A 187 6.68 -22.91 27.93
C ARG A 187 7.90 -22.12 28.34
N ILE A 188 8.06 -20.95 27.71
CA ILE A 188 9.06 -19.94 28.07
C ILE A 188 8.40 -18.55 28.08
N GLY A 189 8.04 -18.05 29.26
CA GLY A 189 7.26 -16.80 29.38
C GLY A 189 5.92 -16.88 28.65
N GLU A 190 5.67 -15.96 27.72
CA GLU A 190 4.47 -15.95 26.86
C GLU A 190 4.64 -16.74 25.55
N SER A 191 5.83 -17.28 25.29
CA SER A 191 6.15 -18.05 24.09
C SER A 191 6.29 -19.55 24.39
N ARG A 192 6.45 -20.37 23.35
CA ARG A 192 6.71 -21.80 23.46
C ARG A 192 7.97 -22.20 22.71
N ILE A 193 8.62 -23.25 23.18
CA ILE A 193 9.59 -24.02 22.39
C ILE A 193 8.94 -25.35 22.05
N GLU A 194 9.02 -25.72 20.80
CA GLU A 194 8.51 -26.98 20.24
C GLU A 194 9.70 -27.78 19.71
N LEU A 195 9.98 -28.94 20.31
CA LEU A 195 10.97 -29.86 19.79
C LEU A 195 10.28 -30.85 18.88
N LEU A 196 10.77 -30.98 17.67
CA LEU A 196 10.19 -31.83 16.62
C LEU A 196 11.17 -32.97 16.30
N GLU A 197 10.72 -34.23 16.50
CA GLU A 197 11.43 -35.50 16.15
C GLU A 197 10.76 -36.18 14.97
#